data_a7b81d4ff47301c243cd119f7726fbe6
#
_entry.id   a7b81d4ff47301c243cd119f7726fbe6
#
_cell.length_a   1.000
_cell.length_b   1.000
_cell.length_c   1.000
_cell.angle_alpha   90.00
_cell.angle_beta   90.00
_cell.angle_gamma   90.00
#
_symmetry.space_group_name_H-M   'P 1'
#
loop_
_entity.id
_entity.type
_entity.pdbx_description
1 polymer ?
#
loop_
_entity_poly.entity_id
_entity_poly.type
_entity_poly.pdbx_seq_one_letter_code
_entity_poly.pdbx_strand_id
1 'polypeptide(L)'
;MNKYKIFKNKRTKYHPSIEISVLEDGTWENIEITDSPTVTGNYEEFDVNPNPNSDKKSYFRKYLRKDKLRHRGQELKKYRLVVSDEIKIDVYVSLIKEQRKNGGKLTNEALTQKGRTPSTSIKSKYKKKGKKNGKL
;
A
#
# COMPACT_ATOMS: atom_id res chain seq x y z
N MET A 1 19.45 1.60 10.28
CA MET A 1 18.71 0.33 10.27
C MET A 1 17.33 0.54 9.72
N ASN A 2 16.85 -0.39 8.89
CA ASN A 2 15.52 -0.27 8.34
C ASN A 2 14.46 -0.61 9.35
N LYS A 3 13.46 0.23 9.42
CA LYS A 3 12.30 -0.02 10.25
C LYS A 3 11.36 -1.03 9.61
N TYR A 4 11.29 -1.05 8.29
CA TYR A 4 10.38 -1.91 7.55
C TYR A 4 11.16 -2.85 6.64
N LYS A 5 10.69 -4.09 6.54
CA LYS A 5 11.21 -5.06 5.58
C LYS A 5 10.38 -5.02 4.32
N ILE A 6 11.00 -5.33 3.21
CA ILE A 6 10.35 -5.31 1.90
C ILE A 6 10.50 -6.69 1.27
N PHE A 7 9.39 -7.25 0.79
CA PHE A 7 9.36 -8.58 0.22
C PHE A 7 8.72 -8.54 -1.15
N LYS A 8 9.07 -9.49 -2.01
CA LYS A 8 8.25 -9.74 -3.21
C LYS A 8 6.91 -10.28 -2.77
N ASN A 9 5.85 -9.89 -3.48
CA ASN A 9 4.50 -10.34 -3.13
C ASN A 9 3.93 -11.12 -4.31
N LYS A 10 3.70 -12.42 -4.10
CA LYS A 10 3.21 -13.30 -5.17
C LYS A 10 1.81 -12.91 -5.63
N ARG A 11 1.02 -12.27 -4.77
CA ARG A 11 -0.33 -11.85 -5.13
C ARG A 11 -0.35 -10.64 -6.05
N THR A 12 0.74 -9.88 -6.11
CA THR A 12 0.83 -8.70 -6.94
C THR A 12 1.88 -8.88 -8.04
N LYS A 13 2.00 -10.10 -8.55
CA LYS A 13 2.94 -10.42 -9.63
C LYS A 13 4.37 -10.07 -9.25
N TYR A 14 4.70 -10.35 -7.98
CA TYR A 14 6.04 -10.15 -7.44
C TYR A 14 6.47 -8.70 -7.33
N HIS A 15 5.51 -7.75 -7.38
CA HIS A 15 5.85 -6.37 -7.03
C HIS A 15 6.35 -6.34 -5.60
N PRO A 16 7.30 -5.44 -5.28
CA PRO A 16 7.74 -5.29 -3.91
C PRO A 16 6.62 -4.79 -3.02
N SER A 17 6.60 -5.27 -1.78
CA SER A 17 5.61 -4.84 -0.79
C SER A 17 6.29 -4.61 0.54
N ILE A 18 5.92 -3.53 1.21
CA ILE A 18 6.41 -3.20 2.54
C ILE A 18 5.60 -4.01 3.54
N GLU A 19 6.28 -4.82 4.36
CA GLU A 19 5.60 -5.57 5.41
C GLU A 19 5.25 -4.64 6.56
N ILE A 20 3.96 -4.60 6.91
CA ILE A 20 3.48 -3.80 8.03
C ILE A 20 3.35 -4.65 9.28
N SER A 21 2.70 -5.82 9.16
CA SER A 21 2.55 -6.73 10.29
C SER A 21 2.25 -8.12 9.81
N VAL A 22 2.59 -9.11 10.63
CA VAL A 22 2.20 -10.51 10.42
C VAL A 22 1.19 -10.82 11.50
N LEU A 23 0.03 -11.34 11.10
CA LEU A 23 -1.08 -11.57 12.01
C LEU A 23 -1.13 -13.04 12.41
N GLU A 24 -1.79 -13.31 13.52
CA GLU A 24 -1.87 -14.67 14.06
C GLU A 24 -2.67 -15.61 13.17
N ASP A 25 -3.53 -15.06 12.34
CA ASP A 25 -4.37 -15.88 11.47
C ASP A 25 -3.65 -16.37 10.21
N GLY A 26 -2.34 -16.15 10.12
CA GLY A 26 -1.58 -16.61 8.96
C GLY A 26 -1.60 -15.66 7.78
N THR A 27 -1.94 -14.41 8.03
CA THR A 27 -1.93 -13.37 6.99
C THR A 27 -0.88 -12.32 7.31
N TRP A 28 -0.56 -11.48 6.33
CA TRP A 28 0.33 -10.34 6.53
C TRP A 28 -0.26 -9.12 5.87
N GLU A 29 -0.10 -8.00 6.55
CA GLU A 29 -0.51 -6.71 6.04
C GLU A 29 0.67 -6.07 5.35
N ASN A 30 0.43 -5.53 4.16
CA ASN A 30 1.51 -5.00 3.36
C ASN A 30 1.03 -3.86 2.47
N ILE A 31 1.99 -3.06 2.01
CA ILE A 31 1.73 -1.92 1.15
C ILE A 31 2.57 -2.09 -0.11
N GLU A 32 1.91 -2.06 -1.26
CA GLU A 32 2.55 -2.29 -2.55
C GLU A 32 3.41 -1.11 -2.97
N ILE A 33 4.58 -1.41 -3.54
CA ILE A 33 5.48 -0.43 -4.15
C ILE A 33 5.39 -0.58 -5.66
N THR A 34 5.30 0.52 -6.37
CA THR A 34 5.32 0.49 -7.84
C THR A 34 6.02 1.71 -8.38
N ASP A 35 6.65 1.56 -9.54
CA ASP A 35 7.18 2.70 -10.28
C ASP A 35 6.25 3.11 -11.43
N SER A 36 5.10 2.46 -11.53
CA SER A 36 4.11 2.71 -12.60
C SER A 36 2.72 2.89 -12.01
N PRO A 37 2.47 4.00 -11.30
CA PRO A 37 1.17 4.21 -10.68
C PRO A 37 0.10 4.42 -11.76
N THR A 38 -1.12 3.96 -11.45
CA THR A 38 -2.22 4.17 -12.37
C THR A 38 -2.74 5.59 -12.23
N VAL A 39 -3.53 6.02 -13.21
CA VAL A 39 -4.10 7.36 -13.18
C VAL A 39 -5.17 7.53 -12.11
N THR A 40 -5.63 6.44 -11.51
CA THR A 40 -6.63 6.53 -10.45
C THR A 40 -6.08 7.14 -9.16
N GLY A 41 -4.77 7.25 -9.05
CA GLY A 41 -4.20 8.19 -8.10
C GLY A 41 -4.16 7.83 -6.65
N ASN A 42 -4.29 6.61 -6.28
CA ASN A 42 -4.21 6.23 -4.87
C ASN A 42 -2.78 5.91 -4.45
N TYR A 43 -1.87 6.80 -4.84
CA TYR A 43 -0.44 6.56 -4.64
C TYR A 43 0.23 7.79 -4.06
N GLU A 44 1.29 7.57 -3.30
CA GLU A 44 2.15 8.65 -2.84
C GLU A 44 3.58 8.34 -3.25
N GLU A 45 4.29 9.36 -3.73
CA GLU A 45 5.65 9.21 -4.20
C GLU A 45 6.61 9.11 -3.02
N PHE A 46 7.58 8.18 -3.12
CA PHE A 46 8.69 8.12 -2.19
C PHE A 46 9.65 9.26 -2.46
N ASP A 47 10.29 9.78 -1.42
CA ASP A 47 11.36 10.76 -1.58
C ASP A 47 12.55 10.12 -2.28
N VAL A 48 12.83 8.86 -1.98
CA VAL A 48 13.92 8.10 -2.59
C VAL A 48 13.38 6.72 -2.96
N ASN A 49 13.65 6.27 -4.19
CA ASN A 49 13.23 4.95 -4.61
C ASN A 49 13.86 3.90 -3.67
N PRO A 50 13.06 3.04 -3.05
CA PRO A 50 13.61 2.01 -2.16
C PRO A 50 14.55 1.04 -2.87
N ASN A 51 14.42 0.87 -4.18
CA ASN A 51 15.31 0.02 -4.96
C ASN A 51 16.61 0.76 -5.21
N PRO A 52 17.74 0.30 -4.64
CA PRO A 52 19.01 1.03 -4.80
C PRO A 52 19.55 0.99 -6.22
N ASN A 53 19.01 0.10 -7.05
CA ASN A 53 19.50 -0.05 -8.43
C ASN A 53 18.63 0.69 -9.44
N SER A 54 17.75 1.57 -8.99
CA SER A 54 16.85 2.30 -9.87
C SER A 54 16.85 3.78 -9.51
N ASP A 55 16.89 4.62 -10.54
CA ASP A 55 16.75 6.06 -10.34
C ASP A 55 15.38 6.57 -10.76
N LYS A 56 14.46 5.66 -11.07
CA LYS A 56 13.11 6.03 -11.42
C LYS A 56 12.35 6.52 -10.20
N LYS A 57 11.30 7.29 -10.40
CA LYS A 57 10.37 7.60 -9.32
C LYS A 57 9.64 6.35 -8.90
N SER A 58 9.39 6.23 -7.62
CA SER A 58 8.68 5.08 -7.07
C SER A 58 7.60 5.58 -6.12
N TYR A 59 6.55 4.79 -5.96
CA TYR A 59 5.35 5.19 -5.24
C TYR A 59 4.89 4.04 -4.36
N PHE A 60 4.24 4.34 -3.25
CA PHE A 60 3.52 3.30 -2.54
C PHE A 60 2.02 3.52 -2.72
N ARG A 61 1.30 2.41 -2.79
CA ARG A 61 -0.14 2.45 -2.94
C ARG A 61 -0.78 2.73 -1.59
N LYS A 62 -1.72 3.66 -1.56
CA LYS A 62 -2.43 4.00 -0.33
C LYS A 62 -3.55 3.00 -0.09
N TYR A 63 -3.16 1.76 0.15
CA TYR A 63 -4.08 0.67 0.40
C TYR A 63 -3.33 -0.40 1.18
N LEU A 64 -3.83 -0.70 2.37
CA LEU A 64 -3.21 -1.73 3.20
C LEU A 64 -3.80 -3.08 2.80
N ARG A 65 -3.01 -3.87 2.11
CA ARG A 65 -3.43 -5.20 1.67
C ARG A 65 -3.30 -6.19 2.82
N LYS A 66 -4.15 -7.20 2.77
CA LYS A 66 -4.04 -8.34 3.67
C LYS A 66 -4.01 -9.60 2.80
N ASP A 67 -2.87 -10.24 2.75
CA ASP A 67 -2.65 -11.42 1.94
C ASP A 67 -2.25 -12.59 2.82
N LYS A 68 -2.38 -13.81 2.31
CA LYS A 68 -1.92 -14.99 3.06
C LYS A 68 -0.41 -14.96 3.15
N LEU A 69 0.13 -15.34 4.30
CA LEU A 69 1.56 -15.29 4.54
C LEU A 69 2.33 -16.16 3.53
N ARG A 70 1.73 -17.25 3.06
CA ARG A 70 2.38 -18.11 2.07
C ARG A 70 2.65 -17.40 0.74
N HIS A 71 2.00 -16.26 0.51
CA HIS A 71 2.24 -15.47 -0.70
C HIS A 71 3.35 -14.45 -0.53
N ARG A 72 3.91 -14.32 0.69
CA ARG A 72 5.05 -13.44 0.90
C ARG A 72 6.27 -14.14 0.29
N GLY A 73 6.86 -13.49 -0.70
CA GLY A 73 7.99 -14.06 -1.41
C GLY A 73 9.32 -13.73 -0.75
N GLN A 74 10.34 -13.63 -1.57
CA GLN A 74 11.70 -13.39 -1.11
C GLN A 74 11.84 -12.00 -0.52
N GLU A 75 12.57 -11.89 0.59
CA GLU A 75 12.90 -10.58 1.14
C GLU A 75 13.89 -9.86 0.21
N LEU A 76 13.60 -8.61 -0.05
CA LEU A 76 14.47 -7.77 -0.87
C LEU A 76 15.40 -7.00 0.07
N LYS A 77 16.47 -7.65 0.48
CA LYS A 77 17.29 -7.15 1.59
C LYS A 77 18.05 -5.86 1.26
N LYS A 78 18.24 -5.55 -0.01
CA LYS A 78 18.93 -4.34 -0.40
C LYS A 78 17.99 -3.13 -0.52
N TYR A 79 16.68 -3.35 -0.51
CA TYR A 79 15.73 -2.26 -0.54
C TYR A 79 15.74 -1.52 0.79
N ARG A 80 15.62 -0.21 0.74
CA ARG A 80 15.67 0.64 1.92
C ARG A 80 14.68 1.78 1.80
N LEU A 81 14.08 2.13 2.90
CA LEU A 81 13.32 3.38 3.00
C LEU A 81 14.18 4.38 3.73
N VAL A 82 14.28 5.61 3.18
CA VAL A 82 14.89 6.69 3.94
C VAL A 82 13.94 7.11 5.06
N VAL A 83 14.47 7.80 6.06
CA VAL A 83 13.70 8.12 7.26
C VAL A 83 12.41 8.88 6.92
N SER A 84 12.49 9.86 6.01
CA SER A 84 11.30 10.62 5.63
C SER A 84 10.21 9.74 5.03
N ASP A 85 10.60 8.71 4.29
CA ASP A 85 9.64 7.77 3.71
C ASP A 85 9.07 6.83 4.77
N GLU A 86 9.90 6.43 5.74
CA GLU A 86 9.38 5.63 6.87
C GLU A 86 8.32 6.42 7.63
N ILE A 87 8.52 7.73 7.79
CA ILE A 87 7.54 8.57 8.45
C ILE A 87 6.24 8.62 7.66
N LYS A 88 6.31 8.71 6.33
CA LYS A 88 5.11 8.68 5.50
C LYS A 88 4.32 7.38 5.71
N ILE A 89 5.02 6.26 5.77
CA ILE A 89 4.37 4.97 5.99
C ILE A 89 3.76 4.92 7.40
N ASP A 90 4.49 5.39 8.40
CA ASP A 90 3.99 5.42 9.78
C ASP A 90 2.69 6.21 9.87
N VAL A 91 2.66 7.39 9.25
CA VAL A 91 1.48 8.25 9.28
C VAL A 91 0.30 7.56 8.62
N TYR A 92 0.54 6.96 7.45
CA TYR A 92 -0.52 6.27 6.72
C TYR A 92 -1.08 5.09 7.53
N VAL A 93 -0.19 4.27 8.10
CA VAL A 93 -0.63 3.11 8.89
C VAL A 93 -1.41 3.55 10.12
N SER A 94 -0.95 4.62 10.78
CA SER A 94 -1.67 5.16 11.94
C SER A 94 -3.07 5.62 11.57
N LEU A 95 -3.19 6.27 10.41
CA LEU A 95 -4.48 6.75 9.93
C LEU A 95 -5.45 5.59 9.72
N ILE A 96 -4.98 4.51 9.10
CA ILE A 96 -5.82 3.34 8.88
C ILE A 96 -6.25 2.71 10.19
N LYS A 97 -5.31 2.58 11.13
CA LYS A 97 -5.63 1.97 12.43
C LYS A 97 -6.63 2.81 13.20
N GLU A 98 -6.51 4.12 13.10
CA GLU A 98 -7.46 4.99 13.75
C GLU A 98 -8.86 4.83 13.15
N GLN A 99 -8.96 4.75 11.83
CA GLN A 99 -10.23 4.54 11.18
C GLN A 99 -10.88 3.24 11.63
N ARG A 100 -10.08 2.18 11.77
CA ARG A 100 -10.59 0.90 12.23
C ARG A 100 -11.11 0.98 13.66
N LYS A 101 -10.43 1.74 14.52
CA LYS A 101 -10.89 1.94 15.90
C LYS A 101 -12.21 2.69 15.94
N ASN A 102 -12.41 3.60 15.00
CA ASN A 102 -13.60 4.45 14.97
C ASN A 102 -14.77 3.82 14.23
N GLY A 103 -14.94 2.53 14.35
CA GLY A 103 -16.08 1.84 13.75
C GLY A 103 -15.74 0.94 12.60
N GLY A 104 -14.48 0.83 12.29
CA GLY A 104 -14.04 -0.09 11.28
C GLY A 104 -14.28 0.34 9.86
N LYS A 105 -14.73 1.56 9.63
CA LYS A 105 -14.97 2.04 8.27
C LYS A 105 -13.81 2.89 7.82
N LEU A 106 -13.34 2.63 6.61
CA LEU A 106 -12.31 3.42 5.97
C LEU A 106 -12.96 4.19 4.84
N THR A 107 -12.78 5.50 4.84
CA THR A 107 -13.25 6.32 3.72
C THR A 107 -12.12 6.45 2.71
N ASN A 108 -12.49 6.78 1.48
CA ASN A 108 -11.47 7.01 0.47
C ASN A 108 -10.60 8.20 0.86
N GLU A 109 -11.18 9.23 1.45
CA GLU A 109 -10.37 10.34 1.91
C GLU A 109 -9.35 9.90 2.94
N ALA A 110 -9.73 9.04 3.86
CA ALA A 110 -8.79 8.56 4.87
C ALA A 110 -7.66 7.76 4.26
N LEU A 111 -7.99 6.97 3.25
CA LEU A 111 -6.99 6.10 2.64
C LEU A 111 -6.10 6.82 1.64
N THR A 112 -6.71 7.68 0.85
CA THR A 112 -5.99 8.35 -0.21
C THR A 112 -5.60 9.76 0.13
N GLN A 113 -6.26 10.29 1.09
CA GLN A 113 -6.15 11.53 1.53
C GLN A 113 -6.52 12.42 0.68
N LYS A 114 -7.12 12.26 0.15
CA LYS A 114 -7.58 12.79 -0.66
C LYS A 114 -7.46 12.39 -1.70
N GLY A 115 -7.49 11.85 -1.91
CA GLY A 115 -7.42 11.33 -3.04
C GLY A 115 -8.31 10.20 -3.11
N ARG A 116 -8.79 9.54 -3.34
CA ARG A 116 -9.60 8.59 -3.41
C ARG A 116 -9.57 7.35 -3.62
N THR A 117 -9.82 6.32 -3.54
CA THR A 117 -9.87 5.16 -3.65
C THR A 117 -10.44 4.15 -3.53
N PRO A 118 -10.79 3.63 -3.38
CA PRO A 118 -11.03 2.51 -3.06
C PRO A 118 -11.41 1.45 -3.03
N SER A 119 -11.49 1.27 -3.29
CA SER A 119 -11.48 0.29 -3.04
C SER A 119 -11.83 -0.53 -2.87
N THR A 120 -12.01 -0.37 -3.16
CA THR A 120 -11.86 -1.14 -3.01
C THR A 120 -11.85 -1.65 -3.36
N SER A 121 -11.76 -1.12 -3.68
CA SER A 121 -11.45 -1.38 -4.12
C SER A 121 -11.58 -1.22 -4.52
N ILE A 122 -11.52 -0.53 -5.17
CA ILE A 122 -11.44 -0.28 -5.67
C ILE A 122 -11.99 -0.28 -5.91
N LYS A 123 -12.44 -0.04 -6.49
CA LYS A 123 -12.63 -0.09 -6.98
C LYS A 123 -13.17 0.05 -6.85
N SER A 124 -13.57 0.50 -7.18
CA SER A 124 -13.64 0.54 -7.49
C SER A 124 -14.02 0.90 -7.73
N LYS A 125 -14.12 1.56 -8.37
CA LYS A 125 -14.00 1.76 -9.03
C LYS A 125 -14.41 1.91 -9.40
N TYR A 126 -14.66 2.47 -9.70
CA TYR A 126 -14.61 2.32 -10.42
C TYR A 126 -15.46 2.28 -10.50
N LYS A 127 -15.86 2.63 -10.57
CA LYS A 127 -16.25 2.37 -11.03
C LYS A 127 -16.87 2.56 -10.91
N LYS A 128 -17.27 3.07 -11.09
CA LYS A 128 -17.48 2.90 -11.43
C LYS A 128 -18.02 3.03 -11.29
N LYS A 129 -18.40 3.57 -11.44
CA LYS A 129 -18.53 3.29 -11.70
C LYS A 129 -18.90 3.22 -11.48
N GLY A 130 -19.96 3.84 -11.38
CA GLY A 130 -19.82 3.36 -11.74
C GLY A 130 -20.50 3.32 -11.36
N LYS A 131 -20.58 3.55 -11.25
CA LYS A 131 -20.81 3.00 -11.31
C LYS A 131 -21.28 2.81 -10.87
N LYS A 132 -21.66 3.32 -10.86
CA LYS A 132 -21.79 2.71 -10.84
C LYS A 132 -22.09 2.50 -10.36
N ASN A 133 -23.11 2.98 -10.44
CA ASN A 133 -23.15 2.32 -10.28
C ASN A 133 -23.22 2.32 -9.80
N GLY A 134 -23.30 3.19 -9.56
CA GLY A 134 -22.87 2.91 -9.75
C GLY A 134 -23.11 3.02 -9.47
N LYS A 135 -23.09 3.35 -9.50
CA LYS A 135 -22.93 3.07 -9.65
C LYS A 135 -22.85 3.09 -9.55
N LEU A 136 -23.09 3.82 -9.70
CA LEU A 136 -22.59 3.42 -10.00
C LEU A 136 -22.68 3.26 -9.98
#